data_20a8a38a1337a9f8e424fd21096d43b9
#
_entry.id   20a8a38a1337a9f8e424fd21096d43b9
#
_cell.length_a   1.000
_cell.length_b   1.000
_cell.length_c   1.000
_cell.angle_alpha   90.00
_cell.angle_beta   90.00
_cell.angle_gamma   90.00
#
_symmetry.space_group_name_H-M   'P 1'
#
loop_
_entity.id
_entity.type
_entity.pdbx_description
1 polymer ?
#
loop_
_entity_poly.entity_id
_entity_poly.type
_entity_poly.pdbx_seq_one_letter_code
_entity_poly.pdbx_strand_id
1 'polypeptide(L)'
;MITSIVKRVASSGILTGVVLCTFAFTFAACNSGSASASKPSTTGGPHPSTTTQPTTASVTARVISGYRTMWADLVAAARTSNYQSTLLPQHATGDALSLLVQGLAKDRTLGIVTKGRLVLQPKVSSLTPAANPTKASITDCFDNTHWIEYKTNGKLEKNAPGGRRATTADLVRMGRRWKVTELTVRANGTC
;
A
#
# COMPACT_ATOMS: atom_id res chain seq x y z
N MET A 1 13.33 -16.27 1.36
CA MET A 1 13.28 -14.83 1.12
C MET A 1 12.81 -14.05 2.36
N ILE A 2 11.63 -14.26 2.85
CA ILE A 2 11.08 -13.48 3.97
C ILE A 2 11.82 -13.72 5.31
N THR A 3 12.50 -14.83 5.47
CA THR A 3 13.24 -15.17 6.70
C THR A 3 14.49 -14.30 6.96
N SER A 4 15.05 -13.65 5.93
CA SER A 4 16.28 -12.86 6.06
C SER A 4 16.07 -11.36 6.25
N ILE A 5 14.83 -10.87 6.26
CA ILE A 5 14.53 -9.42 6.24
C ILE A 5 14.30 -8.85 7.65
N VAL A 6 14.27 -9.69 8.68
CA VAL A 6 14.14 -9.19 10.07
C VAL A 6 15.50 -8.71 10.57
N LYS A 7 16.00 -7.59 10.05
CA LYS A 7 17.05 -6.79 10.70
C LYS A 7 16.47 -5.46 11.13
N ARG A 8 16.46 -5.28 12.44
CA ARG A 8 16.09 -4.06 13.17
C ARG A 8 16.74 -2.84 12.50
N VAL A 9 15.93 -1.87 12.11
CA VAL A 9 16.41 -0.50 11.96
C VAL A 9 16.42 0.10 13.36
N ALA A 10 17.61 0.20 13.92
CA ALA A 10 17.86 0.96 15.14
C ALA A 10 17.66 2.44 14.79
N SER A 11 16.82 3.07 15.55
CA SER A 11 16.65 4.51 15.66
C SER A 11 18.01 5.20 15.89
N SER A 12 18.33 6.18 15.08
CA SER A 12 19.31 7.22 15.42
C SER A 12 18.77 8.59 15.03
N GLY A 13 18.51 9.32 15.98
CA GLY A 13 18.53 10.65 16.47
C GLY A 13 18.72 11.81 15.49
N ILE A 14 17.79 12.72 15.58
CA ILE A 14 17.88 14.19 15.80
C ILE A 14 18.95 14.91 15.00
N LEU A 15 18.52 15.82 14.12
CA LEU A 15 19.12 17.17 14.06
C LEU A 15 18.10 18.20 13.55
N THR A 16 17.86 19.15 14.41
CA THR A 16 17.07 20.35 14.33
C THR A 16 17.59 21.27 13.23
N GLY A 17 16.72 21.75 12.36
CA GLY A 17 17.02 22.82 11.42
C GLY A 17 15.77 23.66 11.17
N VAL A 18 15.59 24.71 11.98
CA VAL A 18 14.57 25.75 11.79
C VAL A 18 15.03 26.67 10.65
N VAL A 19 14.27 26.72 9.57
CA VAL A 19 14.36 27.83 8.61
C VAL A 19 12.98 28.45 8.48
N LEU A 20 12.85 29.64 9.08
CA LEU A 20 11.74 30.56 8.87
C LEU A 20 11.89 31.18 7.47
N CYS A 21 10.94 30.96 6.59
CA CYS A 21 10.71 31.81 5.43
C CYS A 21 9.30 32.39 5.48
N THR A 22 9.21 33.64 5.89
CA THR A 22 8.04 34.52 5.79
C THR A 22 7.86 34.97 4.34
N PHE A 23 6.76 34.59 3.71
CA PHE A 23 6.30 35.21 2.48
C PHE A 23 4.97 35.91 2.73
N ALA A 24 5.03 37.23 2.69
CA ALA A 24 3.88 38.10 2.62
C ALA A 24 3.34 38.12 1.19
N PHE A 25 2.07 37.83 1.00
CA PHE A 25 1.36 38.06 -0.25
C PHE A 25 0.27 39.11 -0.03
N THR A 26 0.44 40.21 -0.71
CA THR A 26 -0.44 41.35 -0.80
C THR A 26 -1.69 41.05 -1.61
N PHE A 27 -2.83 41.48 -1.07
CA PHE A 27 -4.13 41.51 -1.75
C PHE A 27 -4.17 42.60 -2.83
N ALA A 28 -4.64 42.27 -4.02
CA ALA A 28 -5.15 43.22 -4.98
C ALA A 28 -6.61 42.93 -5.30
N ALA A 29 -7.47 43.84 -4.89
CA ALA A 29 -8.87 43.88 -5.25
C ALA A 29 -9.03 44.66 -6.57
N CYS A 30 -9.87 44.18 -7.49
CA CYS A 30 -10.50 45.00 -8.54
C CYS A 30 -11.86 44.43 -8.89
N ASN A 31 -12.72 45.13 -8.71
CA ASN A 31 -14.02 45.72 -8.79
C ASN A 31 -14.61 45.80 -10.22
N SER A 32 -15.96 45.63 -10.26
CA SER A 32 -16.98 46.18 -11.13
C SER A 32 -17.11 45.73 -12.58
N GLY A 33 -18.34 45.30 -12.87
CA GLY A 33 -18.90 45.26 -14.22
C GLY A 33 -20.28 44.64 -14.32
N SER A 34 -21.29 45.41 -14.02
CA SER A 34 -22.61 45.61 -14.67
C SER A 34 -23.44 44.43 -15.20
N ALA A 35 -24.65 44.52 -14.80
CA ALA A 35 -25.85 43.76 -15.13
C ALA A 35 -26.20 43.73 -16.64
N SER A 36 -26.73 42.59 -17.06
CA SER A 36 -27.75 42.49 -18.11
C SER A 36 -28.72 41.38 -17.79
N ALA A 37 -29.94 41.80 -17.63
CA ALA A 37 -31.10 40.94 -17.40
C ALA A 37 -31.51 40.27 -18.70
N SER A 38 -31.71 38.98 -18.65
CA SER A 38 -32.55 38.25 -19.59
C SER A 38 -33.36 37.20 -18.87
N LYS A 39 -34.62 37.21 -19.16
CA LYS A 39 -35.80 36.61 -18.56
C LYS A 39 -35.85 35.07 -18.82
N PRO A 40 -36.70 34.32 -18.13
CA PRO A 40 -36.50 32.97 -17.67
C PRO A 40 -36.90 31.93 -18.72
N SER A 41 -36.15 30.86 -18.81
CA SER A 41 -36.62 29.58 -19.36
C SER A 41 -36.64 28.55 -18.25
N THR A 42 -37.82 28.07 -18.05
CA THR A 42 -38.33 27.09 -17.12
C THR A 42 -37.66 25.74 -17.31
N THR A 43 -37.49 25.02 -16.18
CA THR A 43 -37.53 23.56 -16.05
C THR A 43 -36.22 22.79 -16.28
N GLY A 44 -35.67 22.42 -15.18
CA GLY A 44 -34.63 21.46 -14.99
C GLY A 44 -34.05 21.63 -13.58
N GLY A 45 -34.82 21.21 -12.57
CA GLY A 45 -34.30 21.23 -11.20
C GLY A 45 -32.97 20.47 -11.12
N PRO A 46 -31.94 21.01 -10.46
CA PRO A 46 -30.76 20.23 -10.17
C PRO A 46 -31.16 19.07 -9.27
N HIS A 47 -31.14 17.86 -9.80
CA HIS A 47 -31.13 16.67 -8.97
C HIS A 47 -29.98 16.85 -7.97
N PRO A 48 -30.20 16.87 -6.66
CA PRO A 48 -29.14 16.82 -5.71
C PRO A 48 -28.39 15.51 -5.94
N SER A 49 -27.21 15.59 -6.52
CA SER A 49 -26.30 14.47 -6.56
C SER A 49 -25.95 14.14 -5.11
N THR A 50 -26.70 13.23 -4.51
CA THR A 50 -26.42 12.72 -3.17
C THR A 50 -25.09 11.99 -3.26
N THR A 51 -24.00 12.69 -2.98
CA THR A 51 -22.68 12.09 -2.84
C THR A 51 -22.76 11.21 -1.60
N THR A 52 -23.14 9.96 -1.78
CA THR A 52 -23.22 8.96 -0.71
C THR A 52 -21.82 8.81 -0.12
N GLN A 53 -21.62 9.30 1.10
CA GLN A 53 -20.36 9.10 1.81
C GLN A 53 -20.09 7.61 1.94
N PRO A 54 -18.87 7.15 1.63
CA PRO A 54 -18.53 5.72 1.71
C PRO A 54 -18.73 5.20 3.13
N THR A 55 -19.44 4.10 3.28
CA THR A 55 -19.60 3.43 4.58
C THR A 55 -18.27 2.85 5.07
N THR A 56 -18.09 2.71 6.38
CA THR A 56 -16.92 2.05 6.98
C THR A 56 -16.68 0.66 6.38
N ALA A 57 -17.74 -0.11 6.16
CA ALA A 57 -17.66 -1.43 5.52
C ALA A 57 -17.06 -1.35 4.10
N SER A 58 -17.48 -0.37 3.29
CA SER A 58 -16.95 -0.19 1.93
C SER A 58 -15.49 0.28 1.93
N VAL A 59 -15.07 1.07 2.92
CA VAL A 59 -13.68 1.47 3.10
C VAL A 59 -12.82 0.28 3.50
N THR A 60 -13.26 -0.49 4.51
CA THR A 60 -12.58 -1.72 4.96
C THR A 60 -12.36 -2.70 3.81
N ALA A 61 -13.36 -2.93 2.98
CA ALA A 61 -13.22 -3.80 1.81
C ALA A 61 -12.16 -3.29 0.83
N ARG A 62 -12.07 -1.98 0.57
CA ARG A 62 -11.05 -1.38 -0.30
C ARG A 62 -9.64 -1.45 0.29
N VAL A 63 -9.49 -1.28 1.60
CA VAL A 63 -8.21 -1.44 2.31
C VAL A 63 -7.71 -2.88 2.16
N ILE A 64 -8.57 -3.87 2.45
CA ILE A 64 -8.24 -5.30 2.30
C ILE A 64 -7.90 -5.63 0.84
N SER A 65 -8.65 -5.07 -0.12
CA SER A 65 -8.34 -5.26 -1.55
C SER A 65 -6.96 -4.73 -1.91
N GLY A 66 -6.60 -3.51 -1.49
CA GLY A 66 -5.27 -2.93 -1.73
C GLY A 66 -4.14 -3.80 -1.18
N TYR A 67 -4.29 -4.27 0.05
CA TYR A 67 -3.33 -5.18 0.68
C TYR A 67 -3.19 -6.52 -0.07
N ARG A 68 -4.31 -7.15 -0.43
CA ARG A 68 -4.31 -8.42 -1.18
C ARG A 68 -3.71 -8.26 -2.57
N THR A 69 -3.97 -7.14 -3.23
CA THR A 69 -3.41 -6.88 -4.56
C THR A 69 -1.91 -6.66 -4.50
N MET A 70 -1.38 -5.95 -3.49
CA MET A 70 0.08 -5.86 -3.27
C MET A 70 0.74 -7.25 -3.19
N TRP A 71 0.15 -8.19 -2.44
CA TRP A 71 0.67 -9.55 -2.35
C TRP A 71 0.54 -10.31 -3.70
N ALA A 72 -0.55 -10.10 -4.43
CA ALA A 72 -0.71 -10.69 -5.77
C ALA A 72 0.35 -10.17 -6.75
N ASP A 73 0.66 -8.87 -6.71
CA ASP A 73 1.72 -8.25 -7.52
C ASP A 73 3.09 -8.85 -7.17
N LEU A 74 3.37 -9.06 -5.87
CA LEU A 74 4.60 -9.73 -5.44
C LEU A 74 4.67 -11.18 -5.95
N VAL A 75 3.59 -11.94 -5.82
CA VAL A 75 3.52 -13.32 -6.32
C VAL A 75 3.77 -13.37 -7.83
N ALA A 76 3.20 -12.45 -8.58
CA ALA A 76 3.42 -12.35 -10.03
C ALA A 76 4.89 -12.02 -10.35
N ALA A 77 5.48 -11.04 -9.67
CA ALA A 77 6.88 -10.63 -9.87
C ALA A 77 7.88 -11.72 -9.46
N ALA A 78 7.59 -12.47 -8.39
CA ALA A 78 8.46 -13.51 -7.86
C ALA A 78 8.63 -14.73 -8.78
N ARG A 79 7.68 -14.95 -9.71
CA ARG A 79 7.79 -16.04 -10.71
C ARG A 79 9.03 -15.93 -11.60
N THR A 80 9.56 -14.73 -11.77
CA THR A 80 10.74 -14.43 -12.57
C THR A 80 11.75 -13.57 -11.82
N SER A 81 11.52 -13.34 -10.53
CA SER A 81 12.28 -12.42 -9.67
C SER A 81 12.46 -11.05 -10.31
N ASN A 82 11.34 -10.54 -10.88
CA ASN A 82 11.31 -9.24 -11.55
C ASN A 82 11.18 -8.11 -10.52
N TYR A 83 12.32 -7.63 -10.00
CA TYR A 83 12.37 -6.50 -9.07
C TYR A 83 12.02 -5.15 -9.73
N GLN A 84 11.98 -5.07 -11.06
CA GLN A 84 11.58 -3.90 -11.84
C GLN A 84 10.10 -3.93 -12.24
N SER A 85 9.29 -4.80 -11.63
CA SER A 85 7.87 -4.90 -11.91
C SER A 85 7.15 -3.56 -11.69
N THR A 86 6.45 -3.08 -12.71
CA THR A 86 5.65 -1.86 -12.66
C THR A 86 4.34 -2.02 -11.88
N LEU A 87 3.98 -3.24 -11.49
CA LEU A 87 2.79 -3.52 -10.68
C LEU A 87 3.02 -3.18 -9.21
N LEU A 88 4.21 -3.50 -8.67
CA LEU A 88 4.52 -3.27 -7.26
C LEU A 88 4.26 -1.83 -6.79
N PRO A 89 4.73 -0.76 -7.48
CA PRO A 89 4.49 0.61 -7.06
C PRO A 89 3.04 1.05 -7.20
N GLN A 90 2.16 0.24 -7.78
CA GLN A 90 0.73 0.56 -7.83
C GLN A 90 0.03 0.31 -6.49
N HIS A 91 0.50 -0.67 -5.70
CA HIS A 91 -0.13 -1.06 -4.43
C HIS A 91 0.83 -1.04 -3.23
N ALA A 92 2.13 -0.75 -3.45
CA ALA A 92 3.12 -0.50 -2.40
C ALA A 92 3.82 0.85 -2.63
N THR A 93 4.37 1.43 -1.56
CA THR A 93 5.18 2.65 -1.58
C THR A 93 6.06 2.69 -0.31
N GLY A 94 6.99 3.63 -0.21
CA GLY A 94 7.85 3.77 0.97
C GLY A 94 8.63 2.50 1.31
N ASP A 95 8.69 2.17 2.60
CA ASP A 95 9.48 1.05 3.11
C ASP A 95 8.93 -0.30 2.63
N ALA A 96 7.61 -0.44 2.50
CA ALA A 96 7.01 -1.66 1.95
C ALA A 96 7.48 -1.94 0.52
N LEU A 97 7.47 -0.94 -0.37
CA LEU A 97 7.95 -1.11 -1.74
C LEU A 97 9.45 -1.45 -1.77
N SER A 98 10.26 -0.75 -0.97
CA SER A 98 11.70 -1.00 -0.86
C SER A 98 11.98 -2.42 -0.41
N LEU A 99 11.25 -2.91 0.58
CA LEU A 99 11.34 -4.28 1.09
C LEU A 99 11.08 -5.32 -0.01
N LEU A 100 9.98 -5.15 -0.75
CA LEU A 100 9.58 -6.08 -1.81
C LEU A 100 10.60 -6.10 -2.97
N VAL A 101 11.04 -4.92 -3.41
CA VAL A 101 12.02 -4.76 -4.49
C VAL A 101 13.37 -5.37 -4.10
N GLN A 102 13.87 -5.08 -2.89
CA GLN A 102 15.13 -5.66 -2.40
C GLN A 102 15.07 -7.18 -2.29
N GLY A 103 13.94 -7.72 -1.83
CA GLY A 103 13.72 -9.15 -1.78
C GLY A 103 13.82 -9.80 -3.16
N LEU A 104 13.11 -9.28 -4.16
CA LEU A 104 13.14 -9.77 -5.53
C LEU A 104 14.53 -9.59 -6.19
N ALA A 105 15.21 -8.47 -5.94
CA ALA A 105 16.57 -8.24 -6.45
C ALA A 105 17.57 -9.27 -5.89
N LYS A 106 17.45 -9.59 -4.59
CA LYS A 106 18.26 -10.65 -3.97
C LYS A 106 17.98 -12.00 -4.62
N ASP A 107 16.71 -12.36 -4.82
CA ASP A 107 16.36 -13.62 -5.47
C ASP A 107 16.89 -13.69 -6.90
N ARG A 108 16.80 -12.60 -7.64
CA ARG A 108 17.38 -12.51 -8.98
C ARG A 108 18.87 -12.80 -8.98
N THR A 109 19.61 -12.19 -8.03
CA THR A 109 21.08 -12.40 -7.88
C THR A 109 21.40 -13.85 -7.53
N LEU A 110 20.56 -14.50 -6.72
CA LEU A 110 20.74 -15.91 -6.31
C LEU A 110 20.21 -16.92 -7.34
N GLY A 111 19.62 -16.45 -8.45
CA GLY A 111 18.99 -17.31 -9.45
C GLY A 111 17.79 -18.07 -8.87
N ILE A 112 17.03 -17.45 -7.95
CA ILE A 112 15.84 -18.03 -7.31
C ILE A 112 14.58 -17.43 -7.94
N VAL A 113 13.58 -18.25 -8.18
CA VAL A 113 12.23 -17.88 -8.54
C VAL A 113 11.25 -18.56 -7.59
N THR A 114 10.12 -17.91 -7.30
CA THR A 114 9.14 -18.47 -6.38
C THR A 114 7.83 -18.76 -7.09
N LYS A 115 7.25 -19.92 -6.86
CA LYS A 115 6.00 -20.38 -7.45
C LYS A 115 5.00 -20.76 -6.36
N GLY A 116 3.73 -20.76 -6.72
CA GLY A 116 2.65 -21.15 -5.83
C GLY A 116 1.81 -19.97 -5.36
N ARG A 117 1.27 -20.06 -4.15
CA ARG A 117 0.32 -19.09 -3.61
C ARG A 117 0.58 -18.77 -2.15
N LEU A 118 0.12 -17.61 -1.73
CA LEU A 118 -0.03 -17.22 -0.33
C LEU A 118 -1.49 -17.36 0.09
N VAL A 119 -1.73 -17.76 1.33
CA VAL A 119 -3.05 -17.68 1.96
C VAL A 119 -3.07 -16.52 2.93
N LEU A 120 -4.01 -15.59 2.75
CA LEU A 120 -4.10 -14.33 3.46
C LEU A 120 -5.41 -14.25 4.25
N GLN A 121 -5.33 -13.83 5.51
CA GLN A 121 -6.48 -13.64 6.41
C GLN A 121 -6.47 -12.21 7.02
N PRO A 122 -6.39 -11.14 6.18
CA PRO A 122 -6.23 -9.78 6.67
C PRO A 122 -7.46 -9.29 7.42
N LYS A 123 -7.19 -8.56 8.52
CA LYS A 123 -8.17 -7.82 9.29
C LYS A 123 -7.72 -6.38 9.43
N VAL A 124 -8.60 -5.43 9.13
CA VAL A 124 -8.33 -4.01 9.38
C VAL A 124 -8.42 -3.79 10.89
N SER A 125 -7.31 -3.35 11.49
CA SER A 125 -7.20 -3.07 12.92
C SER A 125 -7.49 -1.60 13.25
N SER A 126 -7.24 -0.69 12.31
CA SER A 126 -7.56 0.74 12.48
C SER A 126 -7.88 1.44 11.17
N LEU A 127 -8.68 2.50 11.25
CA LEU A 127 -8.99 3.44 10.17
C LEU A 127 -8.87 4.86 10.74
N THR A 128 -8.09 5.72 10.10
CA THR A 128 -7.81 7.07 10.59
C THR A 128 -7.84 8.10 9.44
N PRO A 129 -8.48 9.27 9.62
CA PRO A 129 -9.44 9.58 10.68
C PRO A 129 -10.71 8.71 10.57
N ALA A 130 -11.51 8.61 11.65
CA ALA A 130 -12.72 7.78 11.66
C ALA A 130 -13.73 8.17 10.58
N ALA A 131 -13.94 9.47 10.40
CA ALA A 131 -14.70 10.00 9.25
C ALA A 131 -13.75 10.16 8.04
N ASN A 132 -14.10 9.59 6.89
CA ASN A 132 -13.32 9.68 5.66
C ASN A 132 -11.83 9.22 5.80
N PRO A 133 -11.58 7.94 6.12
CA PRO A 133 -10.24 7.44 6.40
C PRO A 133 -9.26 7.61 5.23
N THR A 134 -8.03 8.02 5.57
CA THR A 134 -6.90 8.15 4.65
C THR A 134 -5.73 7.25 5.02
N LYS A 135 -5.75 6.72 6.26
CA LYS A 135 -4.77 5.75 6.77
C LYS A 135 -5.50 4.53 7.32
N ALA A 136 -4.88 3.38 7.23
CA ALA A 136 -5.39 2.13 7.78
C ALA A 136 -4.23 1.26 8.25
N SER A 137 -4.48 0.45 9.28
CA SER A 137 -3.57 -0.62 9.70
C SER A 137 -4.25 -1.97 9.52
N ILE A 138 -3.47 -2.96 9.12
CA ILE A 138 -3.89 -4.35 8.93
C ILE A 138 -3.06 -5.25 9.84
N THR A 139 -3.71 -6.26 10.40
CA THR A 139 -3.09 -7.46 10.95
C THR A 139 -3.47 -8.65 10.08
N ASP A 140 -2.52 -9.55 9.83
CA ASP A 140 -2.73 -10.76 9.05
C ASP A 140 -1.97 -11.93 9.67
N CYS A 141 -2.50 -13.13 9.51
CA CYS A 141 -1.74 -14.36 9.69
C CYS A 141 -1.58 -15.01 8.33
N PHE A 142 -0.55 -14.60 7.58
CA PHE A 142 -0.35 -15.14 6.25
C PHE A 142 0.39 -16.47 6.27
N ASP A 143 -0.01 -17.37 5.39
CA ASP A 143 0.59 -18.69 5.25
C ASP A 143 1.30 -18.80 3.89
N ASN A 144 2.61 -19.09 3.94
CA ASN A 144 3.46 -19.29 2.77
C ASN A 144 3.87 -20.76 2.56
N THR A 145 3.18 -21.71 3.18
CA THR A 145 3.47 -23.15 3.03
C THR A 145 3.50 -23.58 1.57
N HIS A 146 2.63 -23.00 0.74
CA HIS A 146 2.52 -23.31 -0.68
C HIS A 146 3.24 -22.30 -1.59
N TRP A 147 4.15 -21.48 -1.08
CA TRP A 147 4.94 -20.53 -1.84
C TRP A 147 6.41 -20.96 -1.83
N ILE A 148 6.78 -21.72 -2.87
CA ILE A 148 7.98 -22.56 -2.91
C ILE A 148 9.04 -21.96 -3.82
N GLU A 149 10.27 -21.93 -3.36
CA GLU A 149 11.42 -21.40 -4.07
C GLU A 149 12.09 -22.48 -4.95
N TYR A 150 12.46 -22.09 -6.16
CA TYR A 150 13.15 -22.89 -7.13
C TYR A 150 14.37 -22.15 -7.67
N LYS A 151 15.40 -22.85 -8.08
CA LYS A 151 16.44 -22.29 -8.94
C LYS A 151 15.88 -22.04 -10.34
N THR A 152 16.47 -21.10 -11.07
CA THR A 152 16.07 -20.80 -12.46
C THR A 152 16.23 -21.99 -13.40
N ASN A 153 17.07 -22.99 -13.05
CA ASN A 153 17.18 -24.27 -13.77
C ASN A 153 16.06 -25.28 -13.41
N GLY A 154 15.06 -24.88 -12.61
CA GLY A 154 13.92 -25.68 -12.22
C GLY A 154 14.13 -26.61 -11.01
N LYS A 155 15.32 -26.70 -10.46
CA LYS A 155 15.57 -27.49 -9.24
C LYS A 155 14.95 -26.82 -8.03
N LEU A 156 14.36 -27.63 -7.14
CA LEU A 156 13.84 -27.15 -5.86
C LEU A 156 14.99 -26.52 -5.04
N GLU A 157 14.78 -25.30 -4.54
CA GLU A 157 15.68 -24.70 -3.57
C GLU A 157 15.40 -25.29 -2.18
N LYS A 158 16.45 -25.70 -1.49
CA LYS A 158 16.34 -26.14 -0.11
C LYS A 158 16.24 -24.91 0.79
N ASN A 159 15.03 -24.53 1.12
CA ASN A 159 14.75 -23.44 2.05
C ASN A 159 14.07 -23.97 3.31
N ALA A 160 13.99 -23.12 4.33
CA ALA A 160 13.19 -23.43 5.50
C ALA A 160 11.73 -23.65 5.10
N PRO A 161 11.04 -24.62 5.72
CA PRO A 161 9.63 -24.88 5.42
C PRO A 161 8.81 -23.59 5.60
N GLY A 162 7.85 -23.41 4.71
CA GLY A 162 6.85 -22.35 4.84
C GLY A 162 6.01 -22.55 6.10
N GLY A 163 5.09 -21.65 6.34
CA GLY A 163 4.17 -21.72 7.47
C GLY A 163 3.49 -20.39 7.75
N ARG A 164 2.89 -20.30 8.93
CA ARG A 164 2.07 -19.16 9.32
C ARG A 164 2.91 -18.10 10.02
N ARG A 165 2.69 -16.83 9.62
CA ARG A 165 3.48 -15.69 10.07
C ARG A 165 2.58 -14.52 10.41
N ALA A 166 2.69 -14.00 11.62
CA ALA A 166 2.03 -12.76 11.98
C ALA A 166 2.61 -11.61 11.14
N THR A 167 1.73 -10.86 10.54
CA THR A 167 2.07 -9.75 9.64
C THR A 167 1.29 -8.51 10.04
N THR A 168 1.94 -7.36 10.01
CA THR A 168 1.30 -6.05 10.13
C THR A 168 1.63 -5.20 8.91
N ALA A 169 0.68 -4.38 8.50
CA ALA A 169 0.86 -3.46 7.39
C ALA A 169 0.13 -2.15 7.66
N ASP A 170 0.80 -1.03 7.33
CA ASP A 170 0.17 0.27 7.30
C ASP A 170 -0.08 0.70 5.86
N LEU A 171 -1.25 1.28 5.62
CA LEU A 171 -1.69 1.70 4.30
C LEU A 171 -2.10 3.17 4.32
N VAL A 172 -1.88 3.82 3.18
CA VAL A 172 -2.40 5.16 2.91
C VAL A 172 -3.26 5.18 1.66
N ARG A 173 -4.26 6.04 1.66
CA ARG A 173 -5.08 6.28 0.48
C ARG A 173 -4.42 7.33 -0.40
N MET A 174 -4.02 6.93 -1.61
CA MET A 174 -3.48 7.81 -2.65
C MET A 174 -4.46 7.89 -3.82
N GLY A 175 -5.19 8.99 -3.90
CA GLY A 175 -6.31 9.13 -4.82
C GLY A 175 -7.41 8.11 -4.52
N ARG A 176 -7.65 7.20 -5.46
CA ARG A 176 -8.67 6.14 -5.34
C ARG A 176 -8.11 4.80 -4.82
N ARG A 177 -6.79 4.67 -4.67
CA ARG A 177 -6.12 3.41 -4.29
C ARG A 177 -5.60 3.46 -2.87
N TRP A 178 -5.61 2.30 -2.22
CA TRP A 178 -4.90 2.06 -0.98
C TRP A 178 -3.56 1.40 -1.30
N LYS A 179 -2.48 1.99 -0.78
CA LYS A 179 -1.10 1.48 -0.95
C LYS A 179 -0.51 1.15 0.40
N VAL A 180 0.18 0.01 0.48
CA VAL A 180 0.96 -0.38 1.65
C VAL A 180 2.21 0.48 1.71
N THR A 181 2.44 1.13 2.85
CA THR A 181 3.61 2.00 3.11
C THR A 181 4.64 1.31 3.98
N GLU A 182 4.17 0.53 4.96
CA GLU A 182 5.01 -0.24 5.86
C GLU A 182 4.51 -1.69 5.90
N LEU A 183 5.45 -2.63 6.00
CA LEU A 183 5.15 -4.05 6.03
C LEU A 183 6.14 -4.76 6.96
N THR A 184 5.62 -5.39 8.00
CA THR A 184 6.40 -6.23 8.90
C THR A 184 5.90 -7.66 8.82
N VAL A 185 6.79 -8.59 8.50
CA VAL A 185 6.52 -10.03 8.48
C VAL A 185 7.36 -10.70 9.54
N ARG A 186 6.74 -11.34 10.50
CA ARG A 186 7.43 -12.02 11.61
C ARG A 186 7.94 -13.41 11.21
N ALA A 187 8.67 -14.06 12.11
CA ALA A 187 9.18 -15.41 11.92
C ALA A 187 8.05 -16.43 11.69
N ASN A 188 8.39 -17.59 11.15
CA ASN A 188 7.47 -18.70 11.01
C ASN A 188 6.96 -19.16 12.37
N GLY A 189 5.69 -19.57 12.46
CA GLY A 189 5.05 -20.03 13.69
C GLY A 189 4.63 -18.93 14.66
N THR A 190 4.55 -17.66 14.22
CA THR A 190 4.15 -16.53 15.09
C THR A 190 2.65 -16.28 15.11
N CYS A 191 1.91 -17.00 14.36
CA CYS A 191 0.46 -17.13 14.40
C CYS A 191 0.07 -18.53 13.90
#